data_56146ab12dcc89d224d6efedcc35e13b
#
_entry.id   56146ab12dcc89d224d6efedcc35e13b
#
_cell.length_a   1.000
_cell.length_b   1.000
_cell.length_c   1.000
_cell.angle_alpha   90.00
_cell.angle_beta   90.00
_cell.angle_gamma   90.00
#
_symmetry.space_group_name_H-M   'P 1'
#
loop_
_entity.id
_entity.type
_entity.pdbx_description
1 polymer ?
#
loop_
_entity_poly.entity_id
_entity_poly.type
_entity_poly.pdbx_seq_one_letter_code
_entity_poly.pdbx_strand_id
1 'polypeptide(L)'
;MSHVYVLVEHEAEQLSPVTGELITAARALGTVSAVVVAKDAATAASFDAELGALGAAQVVQATAADYDQRIVTPEVDALHALAANNPAPIVLASTPTNNEIAGRLAARLGSGALVNVDGINADGTAHHTIFGGSYETSATATGSVVYTLRPGSVTADPQPVTAAPAPFELPAATSKDVTVTSFTPAEKTARPELTSAKVVVAGGRGVGDKFADVVEPVADALGGAVGATRDAVDEGFYDPAHQIGQTGVTVSPKLYIGLGISGAIQHTSGMQTSETIVVVNQDQDEPFFQI
;
A
#
# COMPACT_ATOMS: atom_id res chain seq x y z
N MET A 1 21.56 9.84 -16.14
CA MET A 1 20.15 10.05 -15.83
C MET A 1 19.92 9.47 -14.44
N SER A 2 19.20 10.16 -13.60
CA SER A 2 18.81 9.63 -12.29
C SER A 2 17.95 8.38 -12.49
N HIS A 3 18.03 7.45 -11.56
CA HIS A 3 17.38 6.14 -11.61
C HIS A 3 16.63 5.92 -10.30
N VAL A 4 15.53 5.17 -10.31
CA VAL A 4 14.72 4.87 -9.14
C VAL A 4 14.16 3.46 -9.24
N TYR A 5 14.20 2.71 -8.14
CA TYR A 5 13.58 1.40 -8.03
C TYR A 5 12.16 1.52 -7.46
N VAL A 6 11.23 0.77 -8.01
CA VAL A 6 9.85 0.67 -7.50
C VAL A 6 9.56 -0.79 -7.21
N LEU A 7 9.27 -1.13 -5.94
CA LEU A 7 8.81 -2.47 -5.59
C LEU A 7 7.39 -2.66 -6.10
N VAL A 8 7.20 -3.73 -6.85
CA VAL A 8 5.90 -4.11 -7.40
C VAL A 8 5.29 -5.22 -6.55
N GLU A 9 4.12 -4.95 -6.00
CA GLU A 9 3.32 -5.97 -5.33
C GLU A 9 2.37 -6.61 -6.34
N HIS A 10 2.22 -7.92 -6.28
CA HIS A 10 1.31 -8.67 -7.12
C HIS A 10 0.70 -9.87 -6.39
N GLU A 11 -0.50 -10.24 -6.76
CA GLU A 11 -1.14 -11.46 -6.32
C GLU A 11 -1.47 -12.31 -7.56
N ALA A 12 -0.89 -13.51 -7.63
CA ALA A 12 -0.95 -14.37 -8.82
C ALA A 12 -0.50 -13.60 -10.09
N GLU A 13 -1.42 -13.34 -11.01
CA GLU A 13 -1.16 -12.65 -12.29
C GLU A 13 -1.70 -11.21 -12.32
N GLN A 14 -1.98 -10.62 -11.17
CA GLN A 14 -2.53 -9.26 -11.07
C GLN A 14 -1.60 -8.35 -10.30
N LEU A 15 -1.30 -7.18 -10.89
CA LEU A 15 -0.59 -6.12 -10.18
C LEU A 15 -1.47 -5.49 -9.10
N SER A 16 -0.85 -5.09 -8.01
CA SER A 16 -1.52 -4.23 -7.02
C SER A 16 -1.99 -2.94 -7.70
N PRO A 17 -3.24 -2.49 -7.46
CA PRO A 17 -3.78 -1.27 -8.04
C PRO A 17 -2.94 -0.01 -7.78
N VAL A 18 -2.18 0.01 -6.68
CA VAL A 18 -1.30 1.13 -6.33
C VAL A 18 -0.05 1.24 -7.21
N THR A 19 0.29 0.21 -7.99
CA THR A 19 1.50 0.18 -8.82
C THR A 19 1.61 1.39 -9.76
N GLY A 20 0.50 1.80 -10.38
CA GLY A 20 0.46 2.98 -11.25
C GLY A 20 0.77 4.29 -10.51
N GLU A 21 0.33 4.42 -9.28
CA GLU A 21 0.60 5.57 -8.41
C GLU A 21 2.09 5.63 -8.03
N LEU A 22 2.67 4.47 -7.65
CA LEU A 22 4.10 4.35 -7.31
C LEU A 22 5.00 4.74 -8.48
N ILE A 23 4.72 4.21 -9.68
CA ILE A 23 5.48 4.54 -10.90
C ILE A 23 5.36 6.02 -11.22
N THR A 24 4.16 6.60 -11.08
CA THR A 24 3.91 8.03 -11.31
C THR A 24 4.72 8.90 -10.34
N ALA A 25 4.66 8.62 -9.04
CA ALA A 25 5.44 9.36 -8.04
C ALA A 25 6.96 9.19 -8.25
N ALA A 26 7.41 7.97 -8.53
CA ALA A 26 8.82 7.65 -8.71
C ALA A 26 9.46 8.37 -9.92
N ARG A 27 8.70 8.68 -10.98
CA ARG A 27 9.20 9.44 -12.14
C ARG A 27 9.77 10.80 -11.78
N ALA A 28 9.33 11.42 -10.69
CA ALA A 28 9.93 12.66 -10.21
C ALA A 28 11.41 12.48 -9.84
N LEU A 29 11.83 11.30 -9.40
CA LEU A 29 13.16 10.97 -8.97
C LEU A 29 14.07 10.49 -10.11
N GLY A 30 13.50 10.00 -11.22
CA GLY A 30 14.29 9.54 -12.36
C GLY A 30 13.62 8.46 -13.20
N THR A 31 14.44 7.76 -14.00
CA THR A 31 13.99 6.64 -14.82
C THR A 31 13.59 5.46 -13.93
N VAL A 32 12.38 4.95 -14.11
CA VAL A 32 11.80 3.91 -13.25
C VAL A 32 12.27 2.53 -13.69
N SER A 33 12.81 1.75 -12.74
CA SER A 33 12.96 0.30 -12.80
C SER A 33 11.98 -0.35 -11.83
N ALA A 34 10.97 -0.99 -12.37
CA ALA A 34 10.04 -1.80 -11.60
C ALA A 34 10.71 -3.10 -11.17
N VAL A 35 10.63 -3.44 -9.90
CA VAL A 35 11.23 -4.65 -9.32
C VAL A 35 10.12 -5.62 -8.97
N VAL A 36 10.02 -6.70 -9.72
CA VAL A 36 9.07 -7.81 -9.47
C VAL A 36 9.84 -8.93 -8.79
N VAL A 37 9.39 -9.36 -7.63
CA VAL A 37 9.96 -10.49 -6.91
C VAL A 37 8.98 -11.66 -6.99
N ALA A 38 9.42 -12.79 -7.55
CA ALA A 38 8.56 -13.93 -7.80
C ALA A 38 9.32 -15.27 -7.62
N LYS A 39 8.59 -16.37 -7.58
CA LYS A 39 9.18 -17.71 -7.45
C LYS A 39 9.89 -18.19 -8.72
N ASP A 40 9.48 -17.69 -9.89
CA ASP A 40 10.03 -18.11 -11.18
C ASP A 40 10.00 -16.98 -12.22
N ALA A 41 10.80 -17.15 -13.27
CA ALA A 41 10.96 -16.16 -14.33
C ALA A 41 9.69 -15.95 -15.17
N ALA A 42 8.85 -16.98 -15.33
CA ALA A 42 7.62 -16.85 -16.11
C ALA A 42 6.62 -15.93 -15.40
N THR A 43 6.47 -16.11 -14.09
CA THR A 43 5.64 -15.24 -13.24
C THR A 43 6.18 -13.81 -13.26
N ALA A 44 7.50 -13.61 -13.06
CA ALA A 44 8.09 -12.26 -13.07
C ALA A 44 7.92 -11.55 -14.41
N ALA A 45 8.09 -12.25 -15.54
CA ALA A 45 7.99 -11.70 -16.89
C ALA A 45 6.55 -11.41 -17.34
N SER A 46 5.55 -12.01 -16.72
CA SER A 46 4.14 -11.80 -17.11
C SER A 46 3.70 -10.35 -16.97
N PHE A 47 4.37 -9.56 -16.14
CA PHE A 47 4.05 -8.16 -15.86
C PHE A 47 4.78 -7.15 -16.74
N ASP A 48 5.73 -7.57 -17.58
CA ASP A 48 6.59 -6.66 -18.37
C ASP A 48 5.78 -5.67 -19.23
N ALA A 49 4.76 -6.17 -19.92
CA ALA A 49 3.96 -5.35 -20.82
C ALA A 49 3.12 -4.33 -20.04
N GLU A 50 2.50 -4.75 -18.94
CA GLU A 50 1.65 -3.89 -18.10
C GLU A 50 2.49 -2.83 -17.38
N LEU A 51 3.64 -3.20 -16.82
CA LEU A 51 4.56 -2.26 -16.19
C LEU A 51 5.14 -1.25 -17.19
N GLY A 52 5.45 -1.69 -18.41
CA GLY A 52 5.83 -0.81 -19.50
C GLY A 52 4.72 0.18 -19.88
N ALA A 53 3.47 -0.28 -19.93
CA ALA A 53 2.32 0.59 -20.19
C ALA A 53 2.11 1.64 -19.08
N LEU A 54 2.46 1.32 -17.84
CA LEU A 54 2.43 2.27 -16.72
C LEU A 54 3.61 3.26 -16.73
N GLY A 55 4.70 2.97 -17.44
CA GLY A 55 5.83 3.88 -17.59
C GLY A 55 7.15 3.39 -16.97
N ALA A 56 7.27 2.11 -16.62
CA ALA A 56 8.53 1.53 -16.20
C ALA A 56 9.44 1.29 -17.41
N ALA A 57 10.62 1.90 -17.45
CA ALA A 57 11.60 1.72 -18.53
C ALA A 57 12.32 0.38 -18.45
N GLN A 58 12.38 -0.21 -17.27
CA GLN A 58 13.00 -1.51 -17.01
C GLN A 58 12.12 -2.31 -16.05
N VAL A 59 12.07 -3.63 -16.24
CA VAL A 59 11.49 -4.57 -15.28
C VAL A 59 12.60 -5.49 -14.79
N VAL A 60 12.96 -5.36 -13.52
CA VAL A 60 13.87 -6.29 -12.84
C VAL A 60 13.06 -7.49 -12.41
N GLN A 61 13.35 -8.64 -13.01
CA GLN A 61 12.67 -9.91 -12.78
C GLN A 61 13.46 -10.69 -11.72
N ALA A 62 13.26 -10.35 -10.44
CA ALA A 62 13.96 -10.98 -9.32
C ALA A 62 13.30 -12.31 -8.96
N THR A 63 14.06 -13.40 -8.95
CA THR A 63 13.49 -14.74 -8.73
C THR A 63 14.16 -15.50 -7.59
N ALA A 64 13.34 -16.17 -6.78
CA ALA A 64 13.76 -17.13 -5.77
C ALA A 64 12.78 -18.30 -5.73
N ALA A 65 13.25 -19.51 -5.95
CA ALA A 65 12.41 -20.71 -5.98
C ALA A 65 11.67 -20.97 -4.64
N ASP A 66 12.20 -20.45 -3.54
CA ASP A 66 11.65 -20.50 -2.18
C ASP A 66 10.87 -19.24 -1.78
N TYR A 67 10.47 -18.40 -2.74
CA TYR A 67 9.77 -17.12 -2.49
C TYR A 67 8.55 -17.29 -1.58
N ASP A 68 7.68 -18.23 -1.90
CA ASP A 68 6.44 -18.49 -1.13
C ASP A 68 6.69 -19.01 0.30
N GLN A 69 7.93 -19.38 0.63
CA GLN A 69 8.34 -19.89 1.93
C GLN A 69 9.07 -18.84 2.79
N ARG A 70 9.31 -17.66 2.26
CA ARG A 70 10.05 -16.57 2.94
C ARG A 70 9.13 -15.40 3.20
N ILE A 71 9.37 -14.67 4.29
CA ILE A 71 8.62 -13.46 4.63
C ILE A 71 9.55 -12.26 4.53
N VAL A 72 9.19 -11.27 3.70
CA VAL A 72 9.86 -9.96 3.61
C VAL A 72 11.28 -10.01 3.03
N THR A 73 12.03 -11.07 3.34
CA THR A 73 13.46 -11.13 3.00
C THR A 73 13.76 -11.20 1.50
N PRO A 74 12.95 -11.83 0.63
CA PRO A 74 13.21 -11.81 -0.82
C PRO A 74 13.22 -10.39 -1.39
N GLU A 75 12.23 -9.57 -1.02
CA GLU A 75 12.11 -8.19 -1.47
C GLU A 75 13.26 -7.32 -0.93
N VAL A 76 13.61 -7.50 0.34
CA VAL A 76 14.76 -6.82 0.96
C VAL A 76 16.06 -7.22 0.28
N ASP A 77 16.27 -8.50 -0.01
CA ASP A 77 17.49 -9.00 -0.64
C ASP A 77 17.62 -8.48 -2.09
N ALA A 78 16.53 -8.48 -2.86
CA ALA A 78 16.49 -7.95 -4.22
C ALA A 78 16.85 -6.46 -4.24
N LEU A 79 16.11 -5.65 -3.50
CA LEU A 79 16.29 -4.20 -3.48
C LEU A 79 17.63 -3.79 -2.88
N HIS A 80 18.10 -4.49 -1.85
CA HIS A 80 19.43 -4.25 -1.28
C HIS A 80 20.54 -4.56 -2.30
N ALA A 81 20.49 -5.70 -2.98
CA ALA A 81 21.52 -6.05 -3.96
C ALA A 81 21.54 -5.06 -5.14
N LEU A 82 20.37 -4.64 -5.61
CA LEU A 82 20.26 -3.63 -6.68
C LEU A 82 20.83 -2.29 -6.23
N ALA A 83 20.40 -1.76 -5.10
CA ALA A 83 20.81 -0.43 -4.61
C ALA A 83 22.26 -0.41 -4.10
N ALA A 84 22.81 -1.52 -3.62
CA ALA A 84 24.22 -1.63 -3.26
C ALA A 84 25.15 -1.57 -4.49
N ASN A 85 24.71 -2.15 -5.61
CA ASN A 85 25.47 -2.14 -6.86
C ASN A 85 25.28 -0.85 -7.67
N ASN A 86 24.07 -0.32 -7.68
CA ASN A 86 23.71 0.91 -8.38
C ASN A 86 22.84 1.78 -7.46
N PRO A 87 23.44 2.63 -6.61
CA PRO A 87 22.73 3.43 -5.63
C PRO A 87 21.66 4.32 -6.26
N ALA A 88 20.43 4.16 -5.81
CA ALA A 88 19.27 4.90 -6.28
C ALA A 88 18.18 4.93 -5.20
N PRO A 89 17.25 5.89 -5.23
CA PRO A 89 16.06 5.88 -4.39
C PRO A 89 15.20 4.65 -4.64
N ILE A 90 14.43 4.27 -3.62
CA ILE A 90 13.53 3.11 -3.66
C ILE A 90 12.14 3.58 -3.23
N VAL A 91 11.10 3.21 -3.98
CA VAL A 91 9.70 3.57 -3.70
C VAL A 91 8.87 2.31 -3.54
N LEU A 92 8.09 2.24 -2.44
CA LEU A 92 7.18 1.15 -2.11
C LEU A 92 5.80 1.74 -1.75
N ALA A 93 4.75 0.92 -1.74
CA ALA A 93 3.48 1.30 -1.13
C ALA A 93 3.60 1.36 0.40
N SER A 94 2.90 2.28 1.05
CA SER A 94 2.88 2.34 2.52
C SER A 94 1.88 1.32 3.08
N THR A 95 2.37 0.09 3.24
CA THR A 95 1.68 -1.01 3.91
C THR A 95 2.49 -1.45 5.12
N PRO A 96 1.92 -2.16 6.11
CA PRO A 96 2.67 -2.69 7.24
C PRO A 96 3.89 -3.51 6.81
N THR A 97 3.72 -4.40 5.82
CA THR A 97 4.79 -5.23 5.26
C THR A 97 5.88 -4.38 4.60
N ASN A 98 5.50 -3.45 3.74
CA ASN A 98 6.46 -2.61 3.03
C ASN A 98 7.17 -1.60 3.94
N ASN A 99 6.53 -1.16 5.02
CA ASN A 99 7.18 -0.34 6.04
C ASN A 99 8.27 -1.13 6.79
N GLU A 100 8.07 -2.43 7.01
CA GLU A 100 9.12 -3.32 7.52
C GLU A 100 10.24 -3.51 6.50
N ILE A 101 9.92 -3.74 5.22
CA ILE A 101 10.90 -3.81 4.13
C ILE A 101 11.73 -2.51 4.11
N ALA A 102 11.10 -1.35 4.14
CA ALA A 102 11.77 -0.04 4.11
C ALA A 102 12.73 0.14 5.30
N GLY A 103 12.31 -0.23 6.52
CA GLY A 103 13.16 -0.16 7.70
C GLY A 103 14.39 -1.07 7.59
N ARG A 104 14.21 -2.32 7.11
CA ARG A 104 15.31 -3.27 6.90
C ARG A 104 16.28 -2.78 5.81
N LEU A 105 15.76 -2.24 4.71
CA LEU A 105 16.57 -1.68 3.62
C LEU A 105 17.37 -0.46 4.08
N ALA A 106 16.74 0.48 4.74
CA ALA A 106 17.41 1.67 5.26
C ALA A 106 18.58 1.29 6.19
N ALA A 107 18.36 0.32 7.09
CA ALA A 107 19.41 -0.19 7.97
C ALA A 107 20.56 -0.86 7.20
N ARG A 108 20.26 -1.70 6.20
CA ARG A 108 21.28 -2.40 5.40
C ARG A 108 22.06 -1.46 4.48
N LEU A 109 21.42 -0.43 3.94
CA LEU A 109 22.05 0.54 3.02
C LEU A 109 22.70 1.72 3.75
N GLY A 110 22.52 1.83 5.08
CA GLY A 110 22.97 3.00 5.83
C GLY A 110 22.30 4.29 5.34
N SER A 111 21.05 4.22 4.91
CA SER A 111 20.28 5.32 4.35
C SER A 111 19.06 5.68 5.21
N GLY A 112 18.35 6.75 4.85
CA GLY A 112 17.08 7.12 5.48
C GLY A 112 15.88 6.41 4.89
N ALA A 113 14.83 6.24 5.70
CA ALA A 113 13.50 5.86 5.27
C ALA A 113 12.51 7.00 5.55
N LEU A 114 11.72 7.38 4.56
CA LEU A 114 10.63 8.37 4.66
C LEU A 114 9.31 7.61 4.45
N VAL A 115 8.63 7.35 5.56
CA VAL A 115 7.50 6.41 5.62
C VAL A 115 6.18 7.16 5.58
N ASN A 116 5.19 6.58 4.88
CA ASN A 116 3.84 7.13 4.74
C ASN A 116 3.84 8.55 4.16
N VAL A 117 4.60 8.73 3.08
CA VAL A 117 4.64 10.00 2.34
C VAL A 117 3.40 10.12 1.45
N ASP A 118 2.91 11.34 1.23
CA ASP A 118 1.79 11.63 0.32
C ASP A 118 2.24 12.29 -0.99
N GLY A 119 3.54 12.59 -1.12
CA GLY A 119 4.16 13.09 -2.34
C GLY A 119 5.67 13.09 -2.28
N ILE A 120 6.32 13.06 -3.46
CA ILE A 120 7.76 13.07 -3.61
C ILE A 120 8.13 14.11 -4.69
N ASN A 121 9.00 15.06 -4.35
CA ASN A 121 9.51 16.06 -5.28
C ASN A 121 10.74 15.57 -6.04
N ALA A 122 11.07 16.23 -7.14
CA ALA A 122 12.23 15.92 -7.97
C ALA A 122 13.59 16.09 -7.24
N ASP A 123 13.63 16.87 -6.18
CA ASP A 123 14.81 17.03 -5.32
C ASP A 123 14.92 15.97 -4.21
N GLY A 124 13.99 15.02 -4.16
CA GLY A 124 13.92 13.98 -3.14
C GLY A 124 13.22 14.39 -1.85
N THR A 125 12.69 15.62 -1.77
CA THR A 125 11.87 16.04 -0.62
C THR A 125 10.55 15.28 -0.63
N ALA A 126 10.22 14.63 0.49
CA ALA A 126 8.95 13.96 0.70
C ALA A 126 7.98 14.86 1.47
N HIS A 127 6.70 14.76 1.15
CA HIS A 127 5.61 15.42 1.85
C HIS A 127 4.88 14.43 2.74
N HIS A 128 4.42 14.92 3.88
CA HIS A 128 3.64 14.15 4.84
C HIS A 128 2.50 14.99 5.36
N THR A 129 1.34 14.41 5.46
CA THR A 129 0.21 14.91 6.22
C THR A 129 0.11 14.12 7.52
N ILE A 130 0.26 14.79 8.66
CA ILE A 130 0.36 14.16 9.98
C ILE A 130 -0.69 14.71 10.95
N PHE A 131 -0.85 14.05 12.10
CA PHE A 131 -1.84 14.40 13.14
C PHE A 131 -3.24 14.61 12.57
N GLY A 132 -3.67 13.63 11.77
CA GLY A 132 -5.02 13.68 11.24
C GLY A 132 -5.27 14.78 10.19
N GLY A 133 -4.28 15.08 9.37
CA GLY A 133 -4.40 16.14 8.37
C GLY A 133 -4.19 17.57 8.92
N SER A 134 -3.95 17.68 10.23
CA SER A 134 -3.80 19.01 10.87
C SER A 134 -2.49 19.70 10.52
N TYR A 135 -1.49 18.95 10.10
CA TYR A 135 -0.17 19.49 9.77
C TYR A 135 0.36 18.88 8.47
N GLU A 136 0.85 19.74 7.61
CA GLU A 136 1.67 19.37 6.46
C GLU A 136 3.14 19.59 6.81
N THR A 137 3.98 18.62 6.48
CA THR A 137 5.42 18.72 6.73
C THR A 137 6.20 18.13 5.57
N SER A 138 7.45 18.54 5.45
CA SER A 138 8.37 18.02 4.44
C SER A 138 9.62 17.49 5.10
N ALA A 139 10.14 16.39 4.58
CA ALA A 139 11.35 15.75 5.08
C ALA A 139 12.29 15.36 3.94
N THR A 140 13.57 15.33 4.24
CA THR A 140 14.62 14.82 3.35
C THR A 140 15.48 13.81 4.09
N ALA A 141 16.12 12.92 3.36
CA ALA A 141 17.09 11.97 3.90
C ALA A 141 18.27 11.83 2.95
N THR A 142 19.32 11.14 3.38
CA THR A 142 20.55 10.92 2.61
C THR A 142 20.71 9.46 2.23
N GLY A 143 21.52 9.20 1.20
CA GLY A 143 21.81 7.87 0.69
C GLY A 143 20.79 7.41 -0.36
N SER A 144 20.62 6.10 -0.51
CA SER A 144 19.55 5.48 -1.30
C SER A 144 18.26 5.52 -0.51
N VAL A 145 17.61 6.69 -0.45
CA VAL A 145 16.44 6.92 0.37
C VAL A 145 15.32 5.97 0.01
N VAL A 146 14.69 5.38 1.03
CA VAL A 146 13.56 4.48 0.86
C VAL A 146 12.28 5.25 1.21
N TYR A 147 11.38 5.37 0.24
CA TYR A 147 10.07 6.01 0.41
C TYR A 147 8.97 4.96 0.48
N THR A 148 8.03 5.12 1.41
CA THR A 148 6.76 4.39 1.32
C THR A 148 5.61 5.37 1.05
N LEU A 149 5.03 5.28 -0.15
CA LEU A 149 3.95 6.17 -0.62
C LEU A 149 2.60 5.69 -0.09
N ARG A 150 1.82 6.60 0.48
CA ARG A 150 0.46 6.32 0.91
C ARG A 150 -0.43 6.00 -0.31
N PRO A 151 -1.10 4.84 -0.35
CA PRO A 151 -2.06 4.55 -1.40
C PRO A 151 -3.16 5.62 -1.50
N GLY A 152 -3.54 5.97 -2.73
CA GLY A 152 -4.54 7.00 -3.00
C GLY A 152 -4.06 8.45 -2.91
N SER A 153 -2.80 8.71 -2.52
CA SER A 153 -2.27 10.08 -2.42
C SER A 153 -1.83 10.67 -3.76
N VAL A 154 -1.56 9.83 -4.74
CA VAL A 154 -1.13 10.24 -6.08
C VAL A 154 -2.06 9.64 -7.12
N THR A 155 -2.57 10.46 -8.03
CA THR A 155 -3.33 9.94 -9.18
C THR A 155 -2.39 9.32 -10.20
N ALA A 156 -2.62 8.07 -10.57
CA ALA A 156 -1.83 7.38 -11.58
C ALA A 156 -1.94 8.10 -12.94
N ASP A 157 -0.77 8.40 -13.54
CA ASP A 157 -0.62 9.02 -14.87
C ASP A 157 0.27 8.12 -15.74
N PRO A 158 -0.28 7.11 -16.42
CA PRO A 158 0.47 6.20 -17.25
C PRO A 158 1.19 6.91 -18.40
N GLN A 159 2.48 6.61 -18.57
CA GLN A 159 3.30 7.10 -19.70
C GLN A 159 3.93 5.89 -20.40
N PRO A 160 3.24 5.28 -21.35
CA PRO A 160 3.64 4.01 -21.94
C PRO A 160 5.02 4.05 -22.59
N VAL A 161 5.84 3.07 -22.24
CA VAL A 161 7.16 2.80 -22.83
C VAL A 161 7.32 1.30 -23.03
N THR A 162 8.30 0.90 -23.85
CA THR A 162 8.70 -0.51 -23.93
C THR A 162 9.68 -0.79 -22.80
N ALA A 163 9.27 -1.62 -21.84
CA ALA A 163 10.13 -2.00 -20.74
C ALA A 163 11.24 -2.95 -21.19
N ALA A 164 12.45 -2.74 -20.68
CA ALA A 164 13.57 -3.67 -20.89
C ALA A 164 13.59 -4.71 -19.75
N PRO A 165 13.47 -6.02 -20.04
CA PRO A 165 13.56 -7.05 -19.00
C PRO A 165 14.99 -7.17 -18.48
N ALA A 166 15.14 -7.35 -17.16
CA ALA A 166 16.42 -7.53 -16.49
C ALA A 166 16.30 -8.72 -15.49
N PRO A 167 16.59 -9.95 -15.92
CA PRO A 167 16.57 -11.09 -15.02
C PRO A 167 17.59 -10.95 -13.88
N PHE A 168 17.16 -11.29 -12.68
CA PHE A 168 17.98 -11.24 -11.48
C PHE A 168 17.67 -12.43 -10.57
N GLU A 169 18.68 -13.24 -10.29
CA GLU A 169 18.53 -14.38 -9.39
C GLU A 169 18.87 -13.95 -7.96
N LEU A 170 17.95 -14.21 -7.02
CA LEU A 170 18.14 -13.89 -5.62
C LEU A 170 19.07 -14.89 -4.93
N PRO A 171 19.81 -14.44 -3.89
CA PRO A 171 20.55 -15.37 -3.05
C PRO A 171 19.62 -16.35 -2.34
N ALA A 172 20.09 -17.56 -2.12
CA ALA A 172 19.36 -18.56 -1.35
C ALA A 172 19.08 -18.08 0.08
N ALA A 173 17.99 -18.57 0.67
CA ALA A 173 17.67 -18.34 2.07
C ALA A 173 18.82 -18.72 3.01
N THR A 174 18.96 -18.00 4.09
CA THR A 174 19.95 -18.21 5.13
C THR A 174 19.30 -18.72 6.42
N SER A 175 20.09 -19.13 7.40
CA SER A 175 19.57 -19.49 8.73
C SER A 175 18.93 -18.32 9.51
N LYS A 176 18.98 -17.12 8.98
CA LYS A 176 18.34 -15.91 9.55
C LYS A 176 16.96 -15.63 8.94
N ASP A 177 16.61 -16.32 7.88
CA ASP A 177 15.30 -16.19 7.26
C ASP A 177 14.25 -16.95 8.07
N VAL A 178 13.07 -16.36 8.18
CA VAL A 178 11.89 -17.03 8.73
C VAL A 178 11.26 -17.86 7.62
N THR A 179 10.94 -19.12 7.93
CA THR A 179 10.29 -20.03 6.98
C THR A 179 8.80 -20.10 7.27
N VAL A 180 7.98 -19.86 6.25
CA VAL A 180 6.53 -20.07 6.29
C VAL A 180 6.27 -21.57 6.30
N THR A 181 5.70 -22.09 7.39
CA THR A 181 5.39 -23.51 7.53
C THR A 181 4.00 -23.87 7.01
N SER A 182 3.08 -22.91 6.99
CA SER A 182 1.74 -23.08 6.41
C SER A 182 1.18 -21.72 6.02
N PHE A 183 0.41 -21.70 4.96
CA PHE A 183 -0.33 -20.52 4.49
C PHE A 183 -1.77 -20.94 4.16
N THR A 184 -2.73 -20.23 4.73
CA THR A 184 -4.14 -20.41 4.41
C THR A 184 -4.62 -19.12 3.73
N PRO A 185 -4.92 -19.16 2.43
CA PRO A 185 -5.45 -17.98 1.73
C PRO A 185 -6.77 -17.54 2.35
N ALA A 186 -6.98 -16.22 2.42
CA ALA A 186 -8.30 -15.68 2.74
C ALA A 186 -9.31 -16.07 1.65
N GLU A 187 -10.56 -16.28 2.04
CA GLU A 187 -11.63 -16.52 1.06
C GLU A 187 -11.82 -15.26 0.19
N LYS A 188 -11.72 -15.43 -1.13
CA LYS A 188 -11.96 -14.31 -2.06
C LYS A 188 -13.42 -13.92 -2.02
N THR A 189 -13.69 -12.69 -1.66
CA THR A 189 -15.02 -12.09 -1.77
C THR A 189 -15.18 -11.41 -3.13
N ALA A 190 -16.42 -11.10 -3.51
CA ALA A 190 -16.70 -10.30 -4.72
C ALA A 190 -16.36 -8.82 -4.53
N ARG A 191 -16.12 -8.39 -3.28
CA ARG A 191 -15.80 -7.00 -2.92
C ARG A 191 -14.31 -6.74 -3.13
N PRO A 192 -13.93 -5.49 -3.48
CA PRO A 192 -12.52 -5.10 -3.55
C PRO A 192 -11.84 -5.17 -2.18
N GLU A 193 -10.52 -5.33 -2.18
CA GLU A 193 -9.70 -5.27 -0.96
C GLU A 193 -9.83 -3.89 -0.29
N LEU A 194 -9.99 -3.89 1.02
CA LEU A 194 -10.29 -2.68 1.81
C LEU A 194 -9.23 -1.58 1.64
N THR A 195 -7.96 -1.95 1.60
CA THR A 195 -6.85 -1.00 1.52
C THR A 195 -6.65 -0.36 0.15
N SER A 196 -7.24 -0.95 -0.91
CA SER A 196 -7.12 -0.48 -2.30
C SER A 196 -8.45 -0.05 -2.92
N ALA A 197 -9.55 -0.17 -2.18
CA ALA A 197 -10.88 0.15 -2.66
C ALA A 197 -11.05 1.65 -2.94
N LYS A 198 -11.69 1.99 -4.08
CA LYS A 198 -12.04 3.37 -4.41
C LYS A 198 -13.25 3.88 -3.63
N VAL A 199 -14.08 2.97 -3.16
CA VAL A 199 -15.25 3.25 -2.32
C VAL A 199 -15.18 2.36 -1.09
N VAL A 200 -15.33 2.96 0.09
CA VAL A 200 -15.41 2.23 1.36
C VAL A 200 -16.69 2.63 2.07
N VAL A 201 -17.47 1.65 2.48
CA VAL A 201 -18.63 1.84 3.36
C VAL A 201 -18.32 1.20 4.70
N ALA A 202 -18.27 1.99 5.74
CA ALA A 202 -17.90 1.52 7.07
C ALA A 202 -19.05 1.69 8.07
N GLY A 203 -19.20 0.70 8.93
CA GLY A 203 -20.16 0.72 10.02
C GLY A 203 -19.48 0.93 11.38
N GLY A 204 -20.15 1.70 12.23
CA GLY A 204 -19.79 1.84 13.62
C GLY A 204 -20.75 1.08 14.55
N ARG A 205 -20.51 1.20 15.86
CA ARG A 205 -21.37 0.63 16.89
C ARG A 205 -22.84 1.07 16.76
N GLY A 206 -23.10 2.27 16.21
CA GLY A 206 -24.45 2.80 16.02
C GLY A 206 -25.31 2.02 15.04
N VAL A 207 -24.72 1.14 14.19
CA VAL A 207 -25.46 0.23 13.31
C VAL A 207 -25.96 -1.01 14.08
N GLY A 208 -25.21 -1.45 15.10
CA GLY A 208 -25.57 -2.58 15.95
C GLY A 208 -25.54 -3.93 15.22
N ASP A 209 -26.39 -4.85 15.68
CA ASP A 209 -26.54 -6.22 15.18
C ASP A 209 -27.02 -6.33 13.72
N LYS A 210 -27.50 -5.23 13.16
CA LYS A 210 -27.89 -5.13 11.73
C LYS A 210 -26.75 -4.71 10.82
N PHE A 211 -25.52 -4.82 11.28
CA PHE A 211 -24.33 -4.35 10.54
C PHE A 211 -24.30 -4.88 9.10
N ALA A 212 -24.36 -6.19 8.93
CA ALA A 212 -24.35 -6.81 7.60
C ALA A 212 -25.57 -6.39 6.75
N ASP A 213 -26.76 -6.30 7.34
CA ASP A 213 -27.98 -5.94 6.62
C ASP A 213 -28.02 -4.48 6.13
N VAL A 214 -27.21 -3.60 6.74
CA VAL A 214 -27.18 -2.17 6.42
C VAL A 214 -25.93 -1.79 5.63
N VAL A 215 -24.75 -2.20 6.11
CA VAL A 215 -23.47 -1.75 5.52
C VAL A 215 -23.16 -2.48 4.22
N GLU A 216 -23.33 -3.80 4.19
CA GLU A 216 -23.00 -4.61 3.03
C GLU A 216 -23.81 -4.27 1.78
N PRO A 217 -25.15 -4.11 1.82
CA PRO A 217 -25.91 -3.75 0.61
C PRO A 217 -25.53 -2.39 0.04
N VAL A 218 -25.12 -1.43 0.89
CA VAL A 218 -24.66 -0.11 0.42
C VAL A 218 -23.31 -0.25 -0.28
N ALA A 219 -22.38 -1.03 0.31
CA ALA A 219 -21.08 -1.31 -0.30
C ALA A 219 -21.26 -2.04 -1.65
N ASP A 220 -22.09 -3.07 -1.70
CA ASP A 220 -22.36 -3.85 -2.92
C ASP A 220 -22.98 -3.01 -4.03
N ALA A 221 -23.94 -2.13 -3.68
CA ALA A 221 -24.58 -1.24 -4.65
C ALA A 221 -23.58 -0.22 -5.28
N LEU A 222 -22.51 0.10 -4.57
CA LEU A 222 -21.48 1.04 -5.02
C LEU A 222 -20.21 0.35 -5.53
N GLY A 223 -20.15 -0.99 -5.53
CA GLY A 223 -18.95 -1.75 -5.86
C GLY A 223 -17.78 -1.46 -4.91
N GLY A 224 -18.09 -1.18 -3.65
CA GLY A 224 -17.14 -0.78 -2.62
C GLY A 224 -16.72 -1.91 -1.68
N ALA A 225 -15.72 -1.63 -0.85
CA ALA A 225 -15.32 -2.48 0.26
C ALA A 225 -16.13 -2.15 1.53
N VAL A 226 -16.25 -3.13 2.42
CA VAL A 226 -16.86 -2.95 3.74
C VAL A 226 -15.77 -2.75 4.79
N GLY A 227 -15.91 -1.71 5.62
CA GLY A 227 -15.05 -1.45 6.76
C GLY A 227 -15.85 -1.44 8.08
N ALA A 228 -15.15 -1.55 9.20
CA ALA A 228 -15.74 -1.48 10.52
C ALA A 228 -14.90 -0.64 11.47
N THR A 229 -15.55 0.01 12.45
CA THR A 229 -14.83 0.61 13.57
C THR A 229 -14.38 -0.49 14.55
N ARG A 230 -13.36 -0.18 15.36
CA ARG A 230 -12.93 -1.08 16.43
C ARG A 230 -14.10 -1.48 17.36
N ASP A 231 -14.93 -0.53 17.75
CA ASP A 231 -16.07 -0.81 18.64
C ASP A 231 -17.03 -1.82 18.01
N ALA A 232 -17.28 -1.73 16.69
CA ALA A 232 -18.14 -2.69 15.99
C ALA A 232 -17.52 -4.09 15.93
N VAL A 233 -16.20 -4.17 15.77
CA VAL A 233 -15.45 -5.43 15.80
C VAL A 233 -15.42 -6.04 17.20
N ASP A 234 -15.13 -5.24 18.23
CA ASP A 234 -15.07 -5.69 19.63
C ASP A 234 -16.43 -6.20 20.12
N GLU A 235 -17.55 -5.63 19.62
CA GLU A 235 -18.92 -6.11 19.88
C GLU A 235 -19.30 -7.34 19.03
N GLY A 236 -18.42 -7.78 18.12
CA GLY A 236 -18.66 -8.95 17.28
C GLY A 236 -19.60 -8.72 16.09
N PHE A 237 -19.86 -7.46 15.70
CA PHE A 237 -20.75 -7.15 14.58
C PHE A 237 -20.12 -7.40 13.23
N TYR A 238 -18.77 -7.36 13.14
CA TYR A 238 -18.04 -7.63 11.90
C TYR A 238 -16.63 -8.21 12.15
N ASP A 239 -16.04 -8.78 11.10
CA ASP A 239 -14.74 -9.45 11.19
C ASP A 239 -13.60 -8.45 11.45
N PRO A 240 -12.65 -8.76 12.38
CA PRO A 240 -11.49 -7.93 12.67
C PRO A 240 -10.60 -7.58 11.46
N ALA A 241 -10.58 -8.40 10.43
CA ALA A 241 -9.84 -8.14 9.18
C ALA A 241 -10.31 -6.86 8.47
N HIS A 242 -11.53 -6.39 8.76
CA HIS A 242 -12.12 -5.19 8.18
C HIS A 242 -12.02 -3.94 9.07
N GLN A 243 -11.28 -4.02 10.18
CA GLN A 243 -11.13 -2.89 11.09
C GLN A 243 -10.33 -1.75 10.47
N ILE A 244 -10.89 -0.54 10.49
CA ILE A 244 -10.24 0.71 10.07
C ILE A 244 -9.87 1.52 11.30
N GLY A 245 -8.65 2.09 11.33
CA GLY A 245 -8.21 2.97 12.39
C GLY A 245 -6.76 2.73 12.81
N GLN A 246 -6.36 3.30 13.93
CA GLN A 246 -4.98 3.22 14.48
C GLN A 246 -4.50 1.77 14.69
N THR A 247 -5.40 0.87 15.06
CA THR A 247 -5.08 -0.55 15.33
C THR A 247 -5.64 -1.48 14.26
N GLY A 248 -6.12 -0.94 13.17
CA GLY A 248 -6.58 -1.65 11.99
C GLY A 248 -5.82 -1.19 10.75
N VAL A 249 -6.49 -1.23 9.60
CA VAL A 249 -5.94 -0.75 8.34
C VAL A 249 -6.22 0.74 8.14
N THR A 250 -5.35 1.41 7.36
CA THR A 250 -5.59 2.76 6.87
C THR A 250 -6.11 2.68 5.44
N VAL A 251 -7.14 3.48 5.14
CA VAL A 251 -7.77 3.58 3.84
C VAL A 251 -7.79 5.03 3.37
N SER A 252 -7.66 5.24 2.05
CA SER A 252 -7.74 6.56 1.42
C SER A 252 -8.58 6.49 0.14
N PRO A 253 -9.86 6.06 0.24
CA PRO A 253 -10.73 5.92 -0.92
C PRO A 253 -11.12 7.29 -1.49
N LYS A 254 -11.64 7.28 -2.74
CA LYS A 254 -12.29 8.46 -3.32
C LYS A 254 -13.60 8.80 -2.61
N LEU A 255 -14.30 7.77 -2.11
CA LEU A 255 -15.54 7.94 -1.35
C LEU A 255 -15.52 7.06 -0.12
N TYR A 256 -15.65 7.68 1.04
CA TYR A 256 -15.85 7.01 2.31
C TYR A 256 -17.26 7.32 2.85
N ILE A 257 -18.02 6.30 3.17
CA ILE A 257 -19.36 6.44 3.79
C ILE A 257 -19.32 5.83 5.18
N GLY A 258 -19.48 6.65 6.21
CA GLY A 258 -19.53 6.22 7.60
C GLY A 258 -20.95 6.15 8.14
N LEU A 259 -21.39 4.97 8.57
CA LEU A 259 -22.73 4.69 9.09
C LEU A 259 -22.66 4.43 10.59
N GLY A 260 -23.29 5.28 11.41
CA GLY A 260 -23.34 5.11 12.86
C GLY A 260 -21.96 5.15 13.54
N ILE A 261 -21.07 5.99 13.04
CA ILE A 261 -19.69 6.19 13.55
C ILE A 261 -19.62 7.52 14.29
N SER A 262 -19.04 7.52 15.50
CA SER A 262 -18.91 8.73 16.32
C SER A 262 -17.83 9.69 15.85
N GLY A 263 -16.78 9.19 15.19
CA GLY A 263 -15.66 10.01 14.74
C GLY A 263 -14.54 10.16 15.75
N ALA A 264 -14.39 9.20 16.66
CA ALA A 264 -13.24 9.15 17.55
C ALA A 264 -11.93 9.08 16.75
N ILE A 265 -10.88 9.77 17.27
CA ILE A 265 -9.59 9.89 16.58
C ILE A 265 -8.96 8.52 16.24
N GLN A 266 -9.26 7.49 17.03
CA GLN A 266 -8.77 6.14 16.79
C GLN A 266 -9.28 5.56 15.46
N HIS A 267 -10.48 5.97 15.04
CA HIS A 267 -11.05 5.56 13.75
C HIS A 267 -10.66 6.54 12.64
N THR A 268 -10.83 7.84 12.89
CA THR A 268 -10.65 8.87 11.85
C THR A 268 -9.22 8.92 11.33
N SER A 269 -8.21 8.64 12.17
CA SER A 269 -6.83 8.51 11.73
C SER A 269 -6.60 7.45 10.65
N GLY A 270 -7.49 6.47 10.52
CA GLY A 270 -7.42 5.44 9.49
C GLY A 270 -8.18 5.76 8.20
N MET A 271 -8.95 6.89 8.13
CA MET A 271 -9.76 7.17 6.93
C MET A 271 -9.85 8.65 6.54
N GLN A 272 -9.39 9.57 7.35
CA GLN A 272 -9.56 11.01 7.14
C GLN A 272 -8.84 11.57 5.91
N THR A 273 -7.95 10.82 5.28
CA THR A 273 -7.32 11.15 4.01
C THR A 273 -8.18 10.77 2.79
N SER A 274 -9.40 10.30 3.01
CA SER A 274 -10.38 10.05 1.95
C SER A 274 -10.74 11.33 1.21
N GLU A 275 -10.93 11.25 -0.10
CA GLU A 275 -11.21 12.44 -0.95
C GLU A 275 -12.60 13.04 -0.63
N THR A 276 -13.59 12.18 -0.44
CA THR A 276 -14.95 12.58 -0.05
C THR A 276 -15.44 11.73 1.11
N ILE A 277 -15.91 12.37 2.18
CA ILE A 277 -16.45 11.69 3.36
C ILE A 277 -17.94 12.00 3.48
N VAL A 278 -18.75 10.96 3.55
CA VAL A 278 -20.18 11.04 3.81
C VAL A 278 -20.48 10.43 5.18
N VAL A 279 -21.16 11.18 6.02
CA VAL A 279 -21.52 10.75 7.39
C VAL A 279 -23.02 10.56 7.50
N VAL A 280 -23.43 9.41 8.03
CA VAL A 280 -24.81 9.10 8.38
C VAL A 280 -24.84 8.71 9.85
N ASN A 281 -25.41 9.57 10.67
CA ASN A 281 -25.59 9.33 12.09
C ASN A 281 -26.92 9.96 12.57
N GLN A 282 -27.55 9.37 13.57
CA GLN A 282 -28.74 9.93 14.19
C GLN A 282 -28.42 11.08 15.16
N ASP A 283 -27.20 11.11 15.71
CA ASP A 283 -26.70 12.18 16.55
C ASP A 283 -25.91 13.17 15.68
N GLN A 284 -26.41 14.40 15.55
CA GLN A 284 -25.82 15.48 14.74
C GLN A 284 -24.63 16.17 15.42
N ASP A 285 -24.43 15.92 16.70
CA ASP A 285 -23.34 16.53 17.49
C ASP A 285 -22.07 15.66 17.49
N GLU A 286 -22.10 14.52 16.80
CA GLU A 286 -20.94 13.63 16.72
C GLU A 286 -19.75 14.28 16.01
N PRO A 287 -18.52 14.11 16.54
CA PRO A 287 -17.31 14.69 15.97
C PRO A 287 -17.08 14.34 14.50
N PHE A 288 -17.63 13.23 14.02
CA PHE A 288 -17.48 12.79 12.65
C PHE A 288 -18.02 13.80 11.61
N PHE A 289 -19.00 14.63 11.97
CA PHE A 289 -19.50 15.69 11.09
C PHE A 289 -18.57 16.90 10.97
N GLN A 290 -17.47 16.93 11.75
CA GLN A 290 -16.51 18.02 11.76
C GLN A 290 -15.23 17.73 10.93
N ILE A 291 -15.15 16.56 10.29
CA ILE A 291 -13.98 16.08 9.53
C ILE A 291 -14.08 16.48 8.06
#